data_63417779464a1229662200e12faced72
#
_entry.id   63417779464a1229662200e12faced72
#
_cell.length_a   1.000
_cell.length_b   1.000
_cell.length_c   1.000
_cell.angle_alpha   90.00
_cell.angle_beta   90.00
_cell.angle_gamma   90.00
#
_symmetry.space_group_name_H-M   'P 1'
#
loop_
_entity.id
_entity.type
_entity.pdbx_description
1 polymer ?
#
loop_
_entity_poly.entity_id
_entity_poly.type
_entity_poly.pdbx_seq_one_letter_code
_entity_poly.pdbx_strand_id
1 'polypeptide(L)'
;MIYKSMRRINIIGHQNPDTDSICSALAYTWLKNGGKLCGAYEARRAGNVNRETAFVLDYFGVDAPRLCTDLSPQIKDIDIREQAGIDGEMSVREAWNLMRDTEIDTLCITDENNELNGLITIKDIANANMELLDTAIIASANTSYKNILGTLEARLIVGDEDSRITSGSISIGTSPEIMEEFIKEGDVVLGTNKYETQLCAIEMGAKMLVVCCGAAVTKTIISRAKEKGCDIMVTPYETYAAARLITAAIPVRHL
;
A
#
# COMPACT_ATOMS: atom_id res chain seq x y z
N MET A 1 18.20 -7.93 12.99
CA MET A 1 19.64 -8.32 12.83
C MET A 1 19.73 -9.05 11.49
N ILE A 2 20.03 -8.35 10.42
CA ILE A 2 20.05 -8.89 9.04
C ILE A 2 21.32 -9.72 8.91
N TYR A 3 21.16 -11.02 8.76
CA TYR A 3 22.25 -11.90 8.31
C TYR A 3 22.63 -11.47 6.88
N LYS A 4 23.61 -10.60 6.76
CA LYS A 4 24.29 -10.35 5.49
C LYS A 4 25.04 -11.64 5.17
N SER A 5 24.36 -12.56 4.45
CA SER A 5 25.00 -13.76 3.90
C SER A 5 26.20 -13.29 3.12
N MET A 6 27.42 -13.69 3.56
CA MET A 6 28.62 -13.40 2.77
C MET A 6 28.42 -14.02 1.39
N ARG A 7 28.28 -13.17 0.36
CA ARG A 7 28.17 -13.58 -1.03
C ARG A 7 29.36 -14.49 -1.34
N ARG A 8 29.13 -15.79 -1.53
CA ARG A 8 30.16 -16.71 -2.00
C ARG A 8 30.33 -16.51 -3.49
N ILE A 9 31.55 -16.33 -3.92
CA ILE A 9 31.92 -16.16 -5.33
C ILE A 9 32.43 -17.49 -5.86
N ASN A 10 31.73 -18.09 -6.80
CA ASN A 10 32.16 -19.33 -7.45
C ASN A 10 33.21 -19.02 -8.51
N ILE A 11 34.36 -19.69 -8.46
CA ILE A 11 35.40 -19.68 -9.49
C ILE A 11 35.26 -20.97 -10.26
N ILE A 12 34.91 -20.85 -11.52
CA ILE A 12 34.55 -21.97 -12.37
C ILE A 12 35.29 -21.89 -13.71
N GLY A 13 35.78 -23.01 -14.20
CA GLY A 13 36.38 -23.11 -15.52
C GLY A 13 35.33 -23.41 -16.61
N HIS A 14 35.80 -23.98 -17.74
CA HIS A 14 34.91 -24.31 -18.85
C HIS A 14 34.03 -25.56 -18.59
N GLN A 15 33.02 -25.77 -19.45
CA GLN A 15 31.98 -26.79 -19.25
C GLN A 15 32.51 -28.24 -19.25
N ASN A 16 33.53 -28.53 -20.05
CA ASN A 16 34.19 -29.86 -20.09
C ASN A 16 35.56 -29.72 -19.43
N PRO A 17 35.66 -29.74 -18.09
CA PRO A 17 36.87 -29.37 -17.39
C PRO A 17 37.98 -30.40 -17.61
N ASP A 18 39.13 -29.92 -18.07
CA ASP A 18 40.37 -30.62 -18.09
C ASP A 18 41.24 -30.32 -16.85
N THR A 19 42.43 -30.84 -16.80
CA THR A 19 43.32 -30.65 -15.65
C THR A 19 43.67 -29.19 -15.46
N ASP A 20 43.90 -28.42 -16.49
CA ASP A 20 44.21 -27.00 -16.41
C ASP A 20 43.00 -26.20 -15.85
N SER A 21 41.82 -26.46 -16.37
CA SER A 21 40.59 -25.83 -15.90
C SER A 21 40.32 -26.00 -14.38
N ILE A 22 40.50 -27.23 -13.88
CA ILE A 22 40.31 -27.56 -12.47
C ILE A 22 41.43 -26.98 -11.60
N CYS A 23 42.69 -27.16 -11.99
CA CYS A 23 43.83 -26.66 -11.24
C CYS A 23 43.88 -25.13 -11.19
N SER A 24 43.56 -24.47 -12.29
CA SER A 24 43.47 -22.99 -12.34
C SER A 24 42.36 -22.44 -11.41
N ALA A 25 41.18 -23.08 -11.40
CA ALA A 25 40.10 -22.69 -10.49
C ALA A 25 40.50 -22.84 -9.02
N LEU A 26 41.14 -23.94 -8.65
CA LEU A 26 41.65 -24.18 -7.29
C LEU A 26 42.74 -23.17 -6.91
N ALA A 27 43.75 -22.98 -7.79
CA ALA A 27 44.85 -22.06 -7.53
C ALA A 27 44.37 -20.62 -7.35
N TYR A 28 43.45 -20.18 -8.22
CA TYR A 28 42.90 -18.85 -8.12
C TYR A 28 42.04 -18.66 -6.89
N THR A 29 41.26 -19.69 -6.49
CA THR A 29 40.50 -19.70 -5.23
C THR A 29 41.42 -19.57 -4.01
N TRP A 30 42.50 -20.34 -4.01
CA TRP A 30 43.51 -20.31 -2.94
C TRP A 30 44.17 -18.92 -2.84
N LEU A 31 44.54 -18.33 -3.96
CA LEU A 31 45.10 -16.97 -4.02
C LEU A 31 44.10 -15.92 -3.46
N LYS A 32 42.88 -15.96 -3.92
CA LYS A 32 41.83 -14.98 -3.51
C LYS A 32 41.44 -15.08 -2.05
N ASN A 33 41.55 -16.26 -1.46
CA ASN A 33 41.28 -16.51 -0.04
C ASN A 33 42.53 -16.35 0.85
N GLY A 34 43.62 -15.78 0.36
CA GLY A 34 44.83 -15.55 1.14
C GLY A 34 45.52 -16.84 1.58
N GLY A 35 45.65 -17.82 0.68
CA GLY A 35 46.32 -19.07 0.92
C GLY A 35 45.46 -20.20 1.50
N LYS A 36 44.13 -20.10 1.32
CA LYS A 36 43.16 -21.11 1.77
C LYS A 36 42.22 -21.52 0.63
N LEU A 37 41.83 -22.82 0.61
CA LEU A 37 40.83 -23.29 -0.36
C LEU A 37 39.37 -23.03 0.04
N CYS A 38 39.13 -22.53 1.24
CA CYS A 38 37.82 -22.17 1.71
C CYS A 38 37.77 -20.70 2.17
N GLY A 39 36.65 -20.02 1.87
CA GLY A 39 36.46 -18.61 2.21
C GLY A 39 35.31 -17.98 1.42
N ALA A 40 35.44 -16.71 1.08
CA ALA A 40 34.46 -15.98 0.26
C ALA A 40 34.46 -16.49 -1.20
N TYR A 41 35.58 -17.05 -1.66
CA TYR A 41 35.71 -17.63 -2.98
C TYR A 41 35.72 -19.16 -2.89
N GLU A 42 34.99 -19.84 -3.77
CA GLU A 42 34.87 -21.30 -3.79
C GLU A 42 35.11 -21.81 -5.22
N ALA A 43 36.08 -22.78 -5.35
CA ALA A 43 36.30 -23.46 -6.61
C ALA A 43 35.12 -24.38 -6.93
N ARG A 44 34.60 -24.31 -8.14
CA ARG A 44 33.55 -25.17 -8.68
C ARG A 44 33.96 -25.75 -10.01
N ARG A 45 33.34 -26.85 -10.41
CA ARG A 45 33.51 -27.45 -11.77
C ARG A 45 32.18 -27.49 -12.47
N ALA A 46 32.22 -27.32 -13.79
CA ALA A 46 31.02 -27.33 -14.63
C ALA A 46 30.73 -28.70 -15.27
N GLY A 47 31.62 -29.66 -15.08
CA GLY A 47 31.48 -31.00 -15.62
C GLY A 47 32.22 -32.08 -14.80
N ASN A 48 32.28 -33.29 -15.35
CA ASN A 48 32.93 -34.41 -14.66
C ASN A 48 34.46 -34.29 -14.72
N VAL A 49 35.12 -34.73 -13.67
CA VAL A 49 36.58 -34.82 -13.60
C VAL A 49 37.04 -36.01 -14.49
N ASN A 50 38.00 -35.78 -15.38
CA ASN A 50 38.60 -36.84 -16.19
C ASN A 50 39.64 -37.62 -15.40
N ARG A 51 40.15 -38.74 -15.95
CA ARG A 51 41.08 -39.62 -15.26
C ARG A 51 42.44 -38.96 -14.97
N GLU A 52 42.93 -38.13 -15.86
CA GLU A 52 44.16 -37.39 -15.68
C GLU A 52 44.05 -36.40 -14.53
N THR A 53 42.99 -35.60 -14.52
CA THR A 53 42.70 -34.65 -13.43
C THR A 53 42.52 -35.35 -12.09
N ALA A 54 41.81 -36.48 -12.07
CA ALA A 54 41.65 -37.28 -10.86
C ALA A 54 42.97 -37.76 -10.29
N PHE A 55 43.88 -38.24 -11.17
CA PHE A 55 45.21 -38.65 -10.78
C PHE A 55 46.03 -37.47 -10.19
N VAL A 56 46.00 -36.32 -10.83
CA VAL A 56 46.73 -35.13 -10.38
C VAL A 56 46.20 -34.65 -9.00
N LEU A 57 44.88 -34.61 -8.81
CA LEU A 57 44.27 -34.21 -7.55
C LEU A 57 44.63 -35.18 -6.43
N ASP A 58 44.58 -36.49 -6.68
CA ASP A 58 44.95 -37.52 -5.72
C ASP A 58 46.43 -37.43 -5.37
N TYR A 59 47.30 -37.25 -6.36
CA TYR A 59 48.76 -37.13 -6.15
C TYR A 59 49.14 -35.97 -5.22
N PHE A 60 48.41 -34.82 -5.32
CA PHE A 60 48.64 -33.66 -4.47
C PHE A 60 47.75 -33.62 -3.21
N GLY A 61 46.93 -34.63 -3.00
CA GLY A 61 46.02 -34.69 -1.82
C GLY A 61 44.98 -33.56 -1.77
N VAL A 62 44.47 -33.11 -2.97
CA VAL A 62 43.50 -32.03 -3.07
C VAL A 62 42.17 -32.59 -3.55
N ASP A 63 41.12 -32.28 -2.80
CA ASP A 63 39.76 -32.68 -3.15
C ASP A 63 39.26 -32.01 -4.45
N ALA A 64 38.53 -32.78 -5.27
CA ALA A 64 37.88 -32.23 -6.46
C ALA A 64 36.86 -31.16 -6.13
N PRO A 65 36.83 -30.02 -6.85
CA PRO A 65 35.81 -29.01 -6.67
C PRO A 65 34.40 -29.59 -6.82
N ARG A 66 33.45 -29.07 -6.06
CA ARG A 66 32.03 -29.46 -6.15
C ARG A 66 31.46 -29.12 -7.53
N LEU A 67 30.63 -30.02 -8.07
CA LEU A 67 29.91 -29.77 -9.31
C LEU A 67 28.94 -28.60 -9.12
N CYS A 68 28.94 -27.66 -10.07
CA CYS A 68 27.96 -26.61 -10.19
C CYS A 68 26.92 -27.03 -11.24
N THR A 69 25.74 -27.36 -10.82
CA THR A 69 24.66 -27.84 -11.68
C THR A 69 23.73 -26.75 -12.18
N ASP A 70 23.70 -25.61 -11.46
CA ASP A 70 22.83 -24.49 -11.78
C ASP A 70 23.50 -23.15 -11.43
N LEU A 71 23.54 -22.26 -12.44
CA LEU A 71 24.02 -20.88 -12.31
C LEU A 71 22.91 -19.87 -12.55
N SER A 72 21.66 -20.31 -12.62
CA SER A 72 20.51 -19.41 -12.79
C SER A 72 20.42 -18.42 -11.63
N PRO A 73 20.05 -17.18 -11.89
CA PRO A 73 19.77 -16.20 -10.84
C PRO A 73 18.74 -16.76 -9.86
N GLN A 74 19.03 -16.61 -8.58
CA GLN A 74 18.13 -17.02 -7.51
C GLN A 74 17.55 -15.78 -6.82
N ILE A 75 16.44 -15.93 -6.10
CA ILE A 75 15.81 -14.82 -5.37
C ILE A 75 16.82 -14.10 -4.45
N LYS A 76 17.76 -14.83 -3.85
CA LYS A 76 18.82 -14.24 -3.01
C LYS A 76 19.81 -13.33 -3.76
N ASP A 77 19.84 -13.41 -5.10
CA ASP A 77 20.79 -12.66 -5.95
C ASP A 77 20.16 -11.35 -6.46
N ILE A 78 18.87 -11.11 -6.22
CA ILE A 78 18.18 -9.87 -6.58
C ILE A 78 18.06 -8.96 -5.36
N ASP A 79 18.09 -7.66 -5.60
CA ASP A 79 17.81 -6.68 -4.56
C ASP A 79 16.30 -6.62 -4.34
N ILE A 80 15.87 -7.06 -3.15
CA ILE A 80 14.48 -6.99 -2.72
C ILE A 80 14.32 -5.71 -1.90
N ARG A 81 13.40 -4.84 -2.33
CA ARG A 81 13.03 -3.67 -1.54
C ARG A 81 12.20 -4.14 -0.33
N GLU A 82 12.66 -3.81 0.85
CA GLU A 82 11.87 -4.01 2.07
C GLU A 82 10.85 -2.87 2.15
N GLN A 83 9.58 -3.23 2.24
CA GLN A 83 8.49 -2.30 2.40
C GLN A 83 7.60 -2.76 3.55
N ALA A 84 7.27 -1.84 4.45
CA ALA A 84 6.30 -2.10 5.50
C ALA A 84 4.91 -2.31 4.89
N GLY A 85 4.14 -3.22 5.45
CA GLY A 85 2.73 -3.35 5.14
C GLY A 85 1.94 -2.12 5.59
N ILE A 86 0.79 -1.90 4.96
CA ILE A 86 -0.16 -0.86 5.35
C ILE A 86 -1.37 -1.48 6.02
N ASP A 87 -2.02 -0.70 6.89
CA ASP A 87 -3.30 -1.08 7.48
C ASP A 87 -4.42 -1.03 6.43
N GLY A 88 -5.27 -2.05 6.41
CA GLY A 88 -6.45 -2.10 5.53
C GLY A 88 -7.48 -0.99 5.82
N GLU A 89 -7.44 -0.36 6.98
CA GLU A 89 -8.29 0.81 7.31
C GLU A 89 -7.75 2.13 6.73
N MET A 90 -6.50 2.16 6.20
CA MET A 90 -5.95 3.32 5.51
C MET A 90 -6.88 3.78 4.38
N SER A 91 -7.06 5.09 4.21
CA SER A 91 -7.88 5.61 3.10
C SER A 91 -7.19 5.39 1.75
N VAL A 92 -7.99 5.22 0.70
CA VAL A 92 -7.48 5.14 -0.69
C VAL A 92 -6.67 6.40 -1.03
N ARG A 93 -7.03 7.56 -0.48
CA ARG A 93 -6.28 8.81 -0.66
C ARG A 93 -4.87 8.75 -0.09
N GLU A 94 -4.73 8.22 1.13
CA GLU A 94 -3.42 8.06 1.77
C GLU A 94 -2.58 7.01 1.06
N ALA A 95 -3.18 5.88 0.65
CA ALA A 95 -2.49 4.84 -0.11
C ALA A 95 -1.97 5.40 -1.45
N TRP A 96 -2.78 6.18 -2.18
CA TRP A 96 -2.34 6.87 -3.40
C TRP A 96 -1.16 7.82 -3.15
N ASN A 97 -1.23 8.65 -2.10
CA ASN A 97 -0.13 9.55 -1.76
C ASN A 97 1.14 8.76 -1.44
N LEU A 98 1.03 7.68 -0.66
CA LEU A 98 2.16 6.82 -0.33
C LEU A 98 2.80 6.19 -1.58
N MET A 99 1.98 5.63 -2.49
CA MET A 99 2.47 5.08 -3.76
C MET A 99 3.23 6.12 -4.58
N ARG A 100 2.66 7.32 -4.72
CA ARG A 100 3.28 8.42 -5.47
C ARG A 100 4.59 8.88 -4.84
N ASP A 101 4.62 9.07 -3.52
CA ASP A 101 5.76 9.64 -2.81
C ASP A 101 6.92 8.63 -2.67
N THR A 102 6.62 7.32 -2.72
CA THR A 102 7.61 6.23 -2.67
C THR A 102 7.94 5.64 -4.04
N GLU A 103 7.26 6.06 -5.11
CA GLU A 103 7.37 5.50 -6.46
C GLU A 103 7.13 3.97 -6.48
N ILE A 104 6.14 3.50 -5.73
CA ILE A 104 5.77 2.09 -5.61
C ILE A 104 4.36 1.89 -6.14
N ASP A 105 4.20 0.94 -7.07
CA ASP A 105 2.94 0.68 -7.77
C ASP A 105 2.03 -0.33 -7.04
N THR A 106 2.53 -0.99 -6.00
CA THR A 106 1.82 -2.03 -5.26
C THR A 106 2.15 -1.92 -3.77
N LEU A 107 1.12 -1.89 -2.92
CA LEU A 107 1.26 -1.92 -1.47
C LEU A 107 0.72 -3.25 -0.92
N CYS A 108 1.40 -3.79 0.09
CA CYS A 108 0.95 -4.96 0.85
C CYS A 108 0.02 -4.50 1.97
N ILE A 109 -1.18 -5.06 2.06
CA ILE A 109 -2.09 -4.85 3.20
C ILE A 109 -1.78 -5.93 4.23
N THR A 110 -1.49 -5.54 5.46
CA THR A 110 -1.17 -6.47 6.55
C THR A 110 -2.13 -6.28 7.73
N ASP A 111 -2.22 -7.31 8.55
CA ASP A 111 -2.93 -7.26 9.83
C ASP A 111 -2.02 -6.79 10.98
N GLU A 112 -2.56 -6.78 12.21
CA GLU A 112 -1.86 -6.40 13.44
C GLU A 112 -0.63 -7.30 13.75
N ASN A 113 -0.59 -8.53 13.23
CA ASN A 113 0.50 -9.47 13.35
C ASN A 113 1.53 -9.34 12.24
N ASN A 114 1.35 -8.36 11.32
CA ASN A 114 2.13 -8.17 10.11
C ASN A 114 2.01 -9.36 9.12
N GLU A 115 0.87 -10.07 9.14
CA GLU A 115 0.55 -11.10 8.17
C GLU A 115 -0.12 -10.49 6.94
N LEU A 116 0.20 -11.01 5.75
CA LEU A 116 -0.31 -10.50 4.48
C LEU A 116 -1.80 -10.82 4.32
N ASN A 117 -2.65 -9.79 4.27
CA ASN A 117 -4.08 -9.89 4.02
C ASN A 117 -4.47 -9.63 2.57
N GLY A 118 -3.68 -8.83 1.85
CA GLY A 118 -3.99 -8.47 0.48
C GLY A 118 -2.94 -7.59 -0.16
N LEU A 119 -3.19 -7.25 -1.42
CA LEU A 119 -2.39 -6.33 -2.21
C LEU A 119 -3.30 -5.28 -2.83
N ILE A 120 -2.87 -4.04 -2.85
CA ILE A 120 -3.52 -2.96 -3.60
C ILE A 120 -2.55 -2.42 -4.64
N THR A 121 -3.03 -2.22 -5.85
CA THR A 121 -2.26 -1.70 -6.97
C THR A 121 -2.82 -0.35 -7.45
N ILE A 122 -2.04 0.39 -8.24
CA ILE A 122 -2.53 1.60 -8.94
C ILE A 122 -3.75 1.27 -9.80
N LYS A 123 -3.82 0.07 -10.38
CA LYS A 123 -4.97 -0.35 -11.19
C LYS A 123 -6.25 -0.46 -10.36
N ASP A 124 -6.18 -0.96 -9.14
CA ASP A 124 -7.35 -1.07 -8.25
C ASP A 124 -7.87 0.32 -7.87
N ILE A 125 -6.97 1.25 -7.55
CA ILE A 125 -7.31 2.65 -7.31
C ILE A 125 -7.93 3.30 -8.56
N ALA A 126 -7.37 3.04 -9.74
CA ALA A 126 -7.89 3.60 -10.99
C ALA A 126 -9.29 3.05 -11.31
N ASN A 127 -9.51 1.74 -11.15
CA ASN A 127 -10.82 1.11 -11.35
C ASN A 127 -11.85 1.72 -10.39
N ALA A 128 -11.54 1.82 -9.10
CA ALA A 128 -12.42 2.44 -8.12
C ALA A 128 -12.81 3.89 -8.50
N ASN A 129 -11.85 4.67 -9.02
CA ASN A 129 -12.14 6.03 -9.51
C ASN A 129 -13.02 6.06 -10.77
N MET A 130 -13.00 5.03 -11.60
CA MET A 130 -13.84 4.97 -12.83
C MET A 130 -15.25 4.45 -12.54
N GLU A 131 -15.43 3.68 -11.47
CA GLU A 131 -16.74 3.13 -11.05
C GLU A 131 -17.55 4.10 -10.16
N LEU A 132 -17.16 5.36 -10.04
CA LEU A 132 -17.69 6.39 -9.13
C LEU A 132 -19.18 6.80 -9.36
N LEU A 133 -20.00 5.94 -9.92
CA LEU A 133 -21.46 6.17 -9.98
C LEU A 133 -22.19 5.73 -8.69
N ASP A 134 -21.52 5.00 -7.80
CA ASP A 134 -22.11 4.58 -6.53
C ASP A 134 -21.96 5.68 -5.47
N THR A 135 -23.02 6.44 -5.27
CA THR A 135 -23.09 7.48 -4.22
C THR A 135 -23.14 6.91 -2.80
N ALA A 136 -23.43 5.62 -2.64
CA ALA A 136 -23.47 4.93 -1.35
C ALA A 136 -22.13 4.29 -0.95
N ILE A 137 -21.08 4.42 -1.77
CA ILE A 137 -19.80 3.74 -1.57
C ILE A 137 -19.17 4.01 -0.20
N ILE A 138 -19.30 5.21 0.36
CA ILE A 138 -18.74 5.52 1.68
C ILE A 138 -19.45 4.76 2.81
N ALA A 139 -20.74 4.48 2.64
CA ALA A 139 -21.52 3.69 3.56
C ALA A 139 -21.25 2.19 3.42
N SER A 140 -21.25 1.67 2.18
CA SER A 140 -20.94 0.25 1.90
C SER A 140 -19.52 -0.13 2.36
N ALA A 141 -18.56 0.79 2.24
CA ALA A 141 -17.20 0.62 2.73
C ALA A 141 -17.05 0.80 4.27
N ASN A 142 -18.12 1.14 4.98
CA ASN A 142 -18.08 1.43 6.41
C ASN A 142 -16.98 2.46 6.76
N THR A 143 -16.98 3.59 6.05
CA THR A 143 -15.90 4.59 6.07
C THR A 143 -15.83 5.32 7.41
N SER A 144 -14.63 5.39 7.99
CA SER A 144 -14.41 6.10 9.26
C SER A 144 -14.45 7.63 9.08
N TYR A 145 -14.88 8.34 10.12
CA TYR A 145 -14.82 9.81 10.13
C TYR A 145 -13.38 10.31 10.04
N LYS A 146 -12.41 9.60 10.63
CA LYS A 146 -10.98 9.92 10.51
C LYS A 146 -10.51 9.96 9.05
N ASN A 147 -10.91 8.98 8.25
CA ASN A 147 -10.57 8.96 6.82
C ASN A 147 -11.23 10.14 6.08
N ILE A 148 -12.49 10.46 6.38
CA ILE A 148 -13.19 11.59 5.76
C ILE A 148 -12.50 12.90 6.16
N LEU A 149 -12.20 13.10 7.45
CA LEU A 149 -11.50 14.27 7.96
C LEU A 149 -10.13 14.46 7.31
N GLY A 150 -9.32 13.39 7.23
CA GLY A 150 -8.01 13.43 6.58
C GLY A 150 -8.09 13.70 5.09
N THR A 151 -9.01 13.02 4.37
CA THR A 151 -9.17 13.17 2.91
C THR A 151 -9.67 14.55 2.52
N LEU A 152 -10.59 15.14 3.29
CA LEU A 152 -11.18 16.45 3.03
C LEU A 152 -10.44 17.59 3.75
N GLU A 153 -9.34 17.32 4.46
CA GLU A 153 -8.68 18.30 5.32
C GLU A 153 -9.69 19.02 6.22
N ALA A 154 -10.70 18.27 6.66
CA ALA A 154 -11.84 18.81 7.37
C ALA A 154 -11.61 18.82 8.88
N ARG A 155 -12.40 19.66 9.57
CA ARG A 155 -12.48 19.68 11.02
C ARG A 155 -13.89 19.30 11.48
N LEU A 156 -14.00 18.49 12.53
CA LEU A 156 -15.27 18.10 13.12
C LEU A 156 -15.81 19.25 14.00
N ILE A 157 -17.07 19.61 13.81
CA ILE A 157 -17.78 20.63 14.62
C ILE A 157 -18.81 19.98 15.55
N VAL A 158 -19.52 18.97 15.07
CA VAL A 158 -20.49 18.16 15.82
C VAL A 158 -20.26 16.70 15.46
N GLY A 159 -20.21 15.81 16.42
CA GLY A 159 -20.05 14.37 16.25
C GLY A 159 -18.86 13.81 17.03
N ASP A 160 -18.53 12.56 16.74
CA ASP A 160 -17.43 11.82 17.34
C ASP A 160 -16.53 11.30 16.23
N GLU A 161 -15.22 11.58 16.32
CA GLU A 161 -14.20 11.19 15.32
C GLU A 161 -14.06 9.67 15.15
N ASP A 162 -14.43 8.89 16.15
CA ASP A 162 -14.41 7.42 16.11
C ASP A 162 -15.63 6.82 15.41
N SER A 163 -16.59 7.66 14.98
CA SER A 163 -17.78 7.25 14.24
C SER A 163 -17.45 6.76 12.81
N ARG A 164 -18.44 6.08 12.21
CA ARG A 164 -18.37 5.58 10.83
C ARG A 164 -19.66 5.89 10.09
N ILE A 165 -19.58 6.01 8.77
CA ILE A 165 -20.74 6.06 7.88
C ILE A 165 -21.13 4.62 7.52
N THR A 166 -22.33 4.22 7.93
CA THR A 166 -22.84 2.85 7.75
C THR A 166 -24.10 2.79 6.89
N SER A 167 -24.68 3.94 6.54
CA SER A 167 -25.88 4.04 5.71
C SER A 167 -25.92 5.38 4.96
N GLY A 168 -26.80 5.49 3.98
CA GLY A 168 -27.02 6.70 3.20
C GLY A 168 -26.08 6.85 2.01
N SER A 169 -26.30 7.91 1.27
CA SER A 169 -25.58 8.27 0.04
C SER A 169 -24.97 9.66 0.15
N ILE A 170 -24.03 9.96 -0.72
CA ILE A 170 -23.47 11.29 -0.88
C ILE A 170 -24.43 12.12 -1.73
N SER A 171 -24.85 13.28 -1.20
CA SER A 171 -25.73 14.21 -1.89
C SER A 171 -25.18 15.64 -1.82
N ILE A 172 -25.49 16.45 -2.83
CA ILE A 172 -25.13 17.88 -2.84
C ILE A 172 -26.35 18.70 -2.49
N GLY A 173 -26.21 19.55 -1.47
CA GLY A 173 -27.26 20.44 -1.03
C GLY A 173 -27.61 21.51 -2.08
N THR A 174 -28.89 21.59 -2.41
CA THR A 174 -29.49 22.53 -3.35
C THR A 174 -30.54 23.41 -2.68
N SER A 175 -31.62 23.78 -3.37
CA SER A 175 -32.76 24.44 -2.73
C SER A 175 -33.58 23.43 -1.91
N PRO A 176 -34.21 23.85 -0.80
CA PRO A 176 -34.99 22.95 0.05
C PRO A 176 -36.05 22.14 -0.70
N GLU A 177 -36.76 22.77 -1.67
CA GLU A 177 -37.81 22.12 -2.43
C GLU A 177 -37.30 20.91 -3.24
N ILE A 178 -36.06 21.00 -3.76
CA ILE A 178 -35.42 19.89 -4.48
C ILE A 178 -34.89 18.87 -3.48
N MET A 179 -34.29 19.32 -2.38
CA MET A 179 -33.69 18.43 -1.37
C MET A 179 -34.72 17.51 -0.73
N GLU A 180 -35.94 17.98 -0.48
CA GLU A 180 -37.03 17.16 0.08
C GLU A 180 -37.39 15.94 -0.77
N GLU A 181 -37.11 15.97 -2.07
CA GLU A 181 -37.32 14.82 -2.96
C GLU A 181 -36.19 13.81 -2.96
N PHE A 182 -34.95 14.22 -2.68
CA PHE A 182 -33.74 13.38 -2.86
C PHE A 182 -33.05 12.99 -1.57
N ILE A 183 -32.99 13.88 -0.56
CA ILE A 183 -32.31 13.60 0.69
C ILE A 183 -33.07 12.55 1.50
N LYS A 184 -32.35 11.56 1.96
CA LYS A 184 -32.88 10.48 2.80
C LYS A 184 -32.19 10.47 4.16
N GLU A 185 -32.85 9.82 5.09
CA GLU A 185 -32.25 9.55 6.41
C GLU A 185 -30.92 8.81 6.26
N GLY A 186 -29.88 9.29 6.93
CA GLY A 186 -28.54 8.71 6.88
C GLY A 186 -27.62 9.27 5.82
N ASP A 187 -28.11 10.13 4.90
CA ASP A 187 -27.30 10.72 3.84
C ASP A 187 -26.18 11.63 4.38
N VAL A 188 -25.12 11.73 3.58
CA VAL A 188 -24.03 12.71 3.76
C VAL A 188 -24.24 13.84 2.77
N VAL A 189 -24.58 15.01 3.27
CA VAL A 189 -24.93 16.17 2.45
C VAL A 189 -23.78 17.17 2.42
N LEU A 190 -23.26 17.46 1.20
CA LEU A 190 -22.26 18.49 0.98
C LEU A 190 -22.96 19.80 0.59
N GLY A 191 -22.57 20.89 1.25
CA GLY A 191 -23.16 22.18 0.96
C GLY A 191 -22.28 23.35 1.41
N THR A 192 -22.81 24.55 1.28
CA THR A 192 -22.17 25.79 1.71
C THR A 192 -22.85 26.35 2.95
N ASN A 193 -22.68 27.64 3.24
CA ASN A 193 -23.26 28.32 4.41
C ASN A 193 -24.71 28.81 4.22
N LYS A 194 -25.45 28.29 3.24
CA LYS A 194 -26.87 28.63 3.09
C LYS A 194 -27.67 28.00 4.22
N TYR A 195 -28.26 28.86 5.05
CA TYR A 195 -28.97 28.45 6.26
C TYR A 195 -30.11 27.46 5.96
N GLU A 196 -30.94 27.78 4.97
CA GLU A 196 -32.10 26.98 4.58
C GLU A 196 -31.66 25.56 4.10
N THR A 197 -30.60 25.49 3.33
CA THR A 197 -30.04 24.22 2.84
C THR A 197 -29.50 23.37 4.01
N GLN A 198 -28.78 23.99 4.93
CA GLN A 198 -28.25 23.28 6.12
C GLN A 198 -29.39 22.78 7.01
N LEU A 199 -30.38 23.64 7.27
CA LEU A 199 -31.55 23.29 8.10
C LEU A 199 -32.37 22.17 7.44
N CYS A 200 -32.63 22.25 6.13
CA CYS A 200 -33.35 21.21 5.41
C CYS A 200 -32.65 19.86 5.50
N ALA A 201 -31.33 19.79 5.27
CA ALA A 201 -30.56 18.57 5.40
C ALA A 201 -30.70 17.93 6.79
N ILE A 202 -30.62 18.75 7.85
CA ILE A 202 -30.77 18.28 9.24
C ILE A 202 -32.19 17.75 9.50
N GLU A 203 -33.24 18.49 9.04
CA GLU A 203 -34.61 18.07 9.25
C GLU A 203 -35.00 16.81 8.46
N MET A 204 -34.40 16.60 7.31
CA MET A 204 -34.56 15.37 6.50
C MET A 204 -33.82 14.15 7.08
N GLY A 205 -33.07 14.34 8.17
CA GLY A 205 -32.37 13.24 8.86
C GLY A 205 -31.03 12.87 8.26
N ALA A 206 -30.35 13.81 7.60
CA ALA A 206 -28.98 13.58 7.14
C ALA A 206 -28.09 13.17 8.31
N LYS A 207 -27.26 12.14 8.11
CA LYS A 207 -26.30 11.69 9.11
C LYS A 207 -25.16 12.69 9.27
N MET A 208 -24.74 13.32 8.19
CA MET A 208 -23.62 14.25 8.20
C MET A 208 -23.86 15.41 7.25
N LEU A 209 -23.53 16.61 7.71
CA LEU A 209 -23.43 17.81 6.89
C LEU A 209 -21.95 18.19 6.71
N VAL A 210 -21.47 18.20 5.48
CA VAL A 210 -20.13 18.66 5.12
C VAL A 210 -20.23 20.08 4.58
N VAL A 211 -19.80 21.05 5.38
CA VAL A 211 -19.81 22.46 5.03
C VAL A 211 -18.52 22.83 4.29
N CYS A 212 -18.66 23.19 3.03
CA CYS A 212 -17.56 23.49 2.12
C CYS A 212 -17.08 24.94 2.21
N CYS A 213 -15.92 25.23 1.54
CA CYS A 213 -15.30 26.56 1.44
C CYS A 213 -14.84 27.14 2.80
N GLY A 214 -14.59 26.32 3.82
CA GLY A 214 -14.23 26.78 5.15
C GLY A 214 -15.30 27.66 5.82
N ALA A 215 -16.54 27.59 5.34
CA ALA A 215 -17.60 28.50 5.74
C ALA A 215 -18.01 28.29 7.22
N ALA A 216 -18.41 29.37 7.88
CA ALA A 216 -18.82 29.31 9.26
C ALA A 216 -20.21 28.69 9.43
N VAL A 217 -20.39 27.87 10.46
CA VAL A 217 -21.67 27.27 10.84
C VAL A 217 -22.24 28.07 11.98
N THR A 218 -23.52 28.46 11.90
CA THR A 218 -24.18 29.26 12.95
C THR A 218 -24.45 28.42 14.18
N LYS A 219 -24.52 29.07 15.38
CA LYS A 219 -24.86 28.40 16.63
C LYS A 219 -26.22 27.69 16.56
N THR A 220 -27.17 28.26 15.84
CA THR A 220 -28.53 27.71 15.67
C THR A 220 -28.46 26.37 14.90
N ILE A 221 -27.69 26.31 13.81
CA ILE A 221 -27.49 25.07 13.04
C ILE A 221 -26.77 24.02 13.89
N ILE A 222 -25.72 24.41 14.63
CA ILE A 222 -25.01 23.51 15.56
C ILE A 222 -25.96 22.91 16.61
N SER A 223 -26.80 23.75 17.22
CA SER A 223 -27.77 23.29 18.21
C SER A 223 -28.77 22.31 17.62
N ARG A 224 -29.32 22.66 16.44
CA ARG A 224 -30.29 21.81 15.73
C ARG A 224 -29.71 20.48 15.29
N ALA A 225 -28.48 20.49 14.78
CA ALA A 225 -27.76 19.29 14.40
C ALA A 225 -27.57 18.32 15.59
N LYS A 226 -27.18 18.86 16.75
CA LYS A 226 -27.06 18.07 17.98
C LYS A 226 -28.38 17.45 18.42
N GLU A 227 -29.49 18.22 18.33
CA GLU A 227 -30.83 17.72 18.68
C GLU A 227 -31.30 16.57 17.79
N LYS A 228 -30.94 16.65 16.51
CA LYS A 228 -31.36 15.69 15.48
C LYS A 228 -30.35 14.53 15.24
N GLY A 229 -29.19 14.58 15.89
CA GLY A 229 -28.15 13.57 15.71
C GLY A 229 -27.44 13.67 14.36
N CYS A 230 -27.44 14.85 13.73
CA CYS A 230 -26.68 15.12 12.51
C CYS A 230 -25.29 15.62 12.87
N ASP A 231 -24.26 15.00 12.33
CA ASP A 231 -22.88 15.40 12.54
C ASP A 231 -22.49 16.51 11.55
N ILE A 232 -21.53 17.37 11.92
CA ILE A 232 -21.10 18.50 11.08
C ILE A 232 -19.60 18.51 10.95
N MET A 233 -19.11 18.50 9.71
CA MET A 233 -17.72 18.75 9.35
C MET A 233 -17.59 20.01 8.49
N VAL A 234 -16.44 20.69 8.58
CA VAL A 234 -16.12 21.86 7.74
C VAL A 234 -14.83 21.59 6.99
N THR A 235 -14.87 21.67 5.67
CA THR A 235 -13.71 21.49 4.79
C THR A 235 -13.34 22.81 4.10
N PRO A 236 -12.05 23.09 3.85
CA PRO A 236 -11.64 24.24 3.05
C PRO A 236 -11.99 24.11 1.55
N TYR A 237 -12.21 22.88 1.08
CA TYR A 237 -12.51 22.63 -0.32
C TYR A 237 -13.87 23.17 -0.77
N GLU A 238 -13.99 23.56 -2.03
CA GLU A 238 -15.27 23.86 -2.65
C GLU A 238 -16.11 22.60 -2.86
N THR A 239 -17.41 22.75 -3.05
CA THR A 239 -18.37 21.62 -3.05
C THR A 239 -18.04 20.55 -4.09
N TYR A 240 -17.66 20.95 -5.31
CA TYR A 240 -17.28 19.98 -6.36
C TYR A 240 -16.01 19.20 -6.01
N ALA A 241 -14.99 19.89 -5.50
CA ALA A 241 -13.75 19.25 -5.08
C ALA A 241 -13.99 18.30 -3.89
N ALA A 242 -14.78 18.73 -2.90
CA ALA A 242 -15.15 17.91 -1.76
C ALA A 242 -15.94 16.66 -2.17
N ALA A 243 -16.91 16.80 -3.11
CA ALA A 243 -17.69 15.70 -3.64
C ALA A 243 -16.83 14.68 -4.41
N ARG A 244 -15.79 15.14 -5.09
CA ARG A 244 -14.84 14.27 -5.80
C ARG A 244 -13.88 13.56 -4.82
N LEU A 245 -13.45 14.25 -3.78
CA LEU A 245 -12.46 13.73 -2.83
C LEU A 245 -13.05 12.76 -1.81
N ILE A 246 -14.30 12.96 -1.38
CA ILE A 246 -14.91 12.19 -0.29
C ILE A 246 -14.96 10.69 -0.58
N THR A 247 -15.10 10.30 -1.83
CA THR A 247 -15.09 8.89 -2.26
C THR A 247 -13.72 8.22 -2.07
N ALA A 248 -12.63 9.00 -2.07
CA ALA A 248 -11.30 8.49 -1.80
C ALA A 248 -11.00 8.31 -0.29
N ALA A 249 -11.98 8.62 0.58
CA ALA A 249 -11.89 8.35 2.02
C ALA A 249 -12.17 6.89 2.39
N ILE A 250 -12.69 6.07 1.46
CA ILE A 250 -12.95 4.65 1.71
C ILE A 250 -11.65 3.92 2.11
N PRO A 251 -11.74 2.91 3.00
CA PRO A 251 -10.57 2.11 3.37
C PRO A 251 -10.10 1.22 2.23
N VAL A 252 -8.79 1.03 2.08
CA VAL A 252 -8.20 0.22 0.98
C VAL A 252 -8.65 -1.23 0.98
N ARG A 253 -9.03 -1.78 2.13
CA ARG A 253 -9.58 -3.14 2.23
C ARG A 253 -10.91 -3.33 1.48
N HIS A 254 -11.55 -2.23 1.06
CA HIS A 254 -12.81 -2.27 0.32
C HIS A 254 -12.59 -2.44 -1.20
N LEU A 255 -11.39 -2.16 -1.70
CA LEU A 255 -11.00 -2.33 -3.10
C LEU A 255 -10.58 -3.76 -3.39
#